data_094157be38748e2d8506f88dc1790b84
#
_entry.id   094157be38748e2d8506f88dc1790b84
#
_cell.length_a   1.000
_cell.length_b   1.000
_cell.length_c   1.000
_cell.angle_alpha   90.00
_cell.angle_beta   90.00
_cell.angle_gamma   90.00
#
_symmetry.space_group_name_H-M   'P 1'
#
loop_
_entity.id
_entity.type
_entity.pdbx_description
1 polymer ?
#
loop_
_entity_poly.entity_id
_entity_poly.type
_entity_poly.pdbx_seq_one_letter_code
_entity_poly.pdbx_strand_id
1 'polypeptide(L)'
;INRLNEPSLGEVFINGKNITTSSDKELLDIRRKEMAMVFQHFGLLPHRTVLSNIAFGLELQGVPKKERDQKAVESVALVGLKGYENQKVSELSGGMQQRVGLARAIANDPEVLLMDEAFSALDPLIRVQMQDELLKLQEKMQKTIIFITHDLDEAIKLGDRIAIMKDGEVVQVGTPEEILTDPANHYVSRFTENVD
;
A
#
# COMPACT_ATOMS: atom_id res chain seq x y z
N ILE A 1 9.45 1.41 8.76
CA ILE A 1 8.66 2.63 8.88
C ILE A 1 7.60 2.48 9.98
N ASN A 2 6.77 1.46 9.94
CA ASN A 2 5.67 1.24 10.90
C ASN A 2 6.08 0.61 12.25
N ARG A 3 7.37 0.46 12.52
CA ARG A 3 7.96 -0.18 13.72
C ARG A 3 7.42 -1.60 14.01
N LEU A 4 7.09 -2.38 13.01
CA LEU A 4 6.93 -3.82 13.19
C LEU A 4 8.28 -4.46 13.54
N ASN A 5 9.36 -3.91 12.99
CA ASN A 5 10.73 -4.15 13.40
C ASN A 5 11.29 -2.84 14.00
N GLU A 6 11.90 -2.93 15.17
CA GLU A 6 12.50 -1.76 15.81
C GLU A 6 13.77 -1.34 15.06
N PRO A 7 13.92 -0.04 14.74
CA PRO A 7 15.14 0.46 14.15
C PRO A 7 16.29 0.41 15.16
N SER A 8 17.48 0.02 14.72
CA SER A 8 18.69 0.05 15.57
C SER A 8 19.17 1.47 15.81
N LEU A 9 19.02 2.34 14.82
CA LEU A 9 19.41 3.75 14.84
C LEU A 9 18.49 4.56 13.94
N GLY A 10 18.48 5.88 14.13
CA GLY A 10 17.70 6.81 13.31
C GLY A 10 16.28 7.03 13.85
N GLU A 11 15.57 7.89 13.17
CA GLU A 11 14.24 8.34 13.57
C GLU A 11 13.28 8.31 12.37
N VAL A 12 12.02 8.04 12.66
CA VAL A 12 10.94 8.06 11.68
C VAL A 12 9.88 9.05 12.15
N PHE A 13 9.52 9.97 11.26
CA PHE A 13 8.51 10.98 11.52
C PHE A 13 7.30 10.78 10.60
N ILE A 14 6.10 10.87 11.16
CA ILE A 14 4.84 10.89 10.43
C ILE A 14 4.10 12.14 10.88
N ASN A 15 3.75 13.01 9.92
CA ASN A 15 3.09 14.30 10.21
C ASN A 15 3.80 15.11 11.31
N GLY A 16 5.14 15.11 11.30
CA GLY A 16 5.96 15.80 12.30
C GLY A 16 6.08 15.10 13.65
N LYS A 17 5.39 13.97 13.87
CA LYS A 17 5.48 13.19 15.09
C LYS A 17 6.54 12.10 14.96
N ASN A 18 7.49 12.08 15.89
CA ASN A 18 8.53 11.04 15.96
C ASN A 18 7.89 9.73 16.47
N ILE A 19 7.71 8.76 15.57
CA ILE A 19 7.14 7.47 15.94
C ILE A 19 8.16 6.50 16.53
N THR A 20 9.45 6.77 16.38
CA THR A 20 10.51 5.92 16.92
C THR A 20 10.51 5.93 18.45
N THR A 21 10.17 7.07 19.04
CA THR A 21 10.10 7.27 20.51
C THR A 21 8.69 7.15 21.07
N SER A 22 7.69 6.90 20.22
CA SER A 22 6.29 6.75 20.67
C SER A 22 6.13 5.52 21.56
N SER A 23 5.29 5.65 22.59
CA SER A 23 4.87 4.51 23.42
C SER A 23 4.09 3.47 22.60
N ASP A 24 4.00 2.24 23.10
CA ASP A 24 3.23 1.17 22.43
C ASP A 24 1.76 1.56 22.19
N LYS A 25 1.16 2.28 23.12
CA LYS A 25 -0.21 2.78 22.99
C LYS A 25 -0.34 3.78 21.86
N GLU A 26 0.55 4.76 21.79
CA GLU A 26 0.58 5.77 20.72
C GLU A 26 0.86 5.12 19.37
N LEU A 27 1.81 4.18 19.32
CA LEU A 27 2.14 3.45 18.10
C LEU A 27 0.95 2.61 17.60
N LEU A 28 0.20 1.99 18.51
CA LEU A 28 -1.01 1.27 18.17
C LEU A 28 -2.08 2.19 17.59
N ASP A 29 -2.25 3.39 18.14
CA ASP A 29 -3.20 4.39 17.61
C ASP A 29 -2.76 4.89 16.23
N ILE A 30 -1.48 5.16 16.02
CA ILE A 30 -0.92 5.53 14.70
C ILE A 30 -1.19 4.43 13.67
N ARG A 31 -0.86 3.18 14.00
CA ARG A 31 -1.09 2.02 13.11
C ARG A 31 -2.56 1.78 12.79
N ARG A 32 -3.48 2.17 13.67
CA ARG A 32 -4.92 2.00 13.47
C ARG A 32 -5.54 3.11 12.63
N LYS A 33 -5.02 4.34 12.75
CA LYS A 33 -5.70 5.54 12.24
C LYS A 33 -4.92 6.26 11.15
N GLU A 34 -3.59 6.32 11.25
CA GLU A 34 -2.76 7.15 10.40
C GLU A 34 -2.04 6.34 9.30
N MET A 35 -1.89 5.03 9.51
CA MET A 35 -1.17 4.14 8.59
C MET A 35 -2.02 2.94 8.22
N ALA A 36 -1.91 2.51 6.96
CA ALA A 36 -2.39 1.22 6.55
C ALA A 36 -1.30 0.47 5.77
N MET A 37 -1.39 -0.85 5.73
CA MET A 37 -0.43 -1.69 5.02
C MET A 37 -1.15 -2.73 4.17
N VAL A 38 -0.72 -2.83 2.91
CA VAL A 38 -1.08 -3.88 1.98
C VAL A 38 0.11 -4.82 1.84
N PHE A 39 -0.08 -6.09 2.21
CA PHE A 39 0.95 -7.12 2.16
C PHE A 39 0.87 -7.89 0.84
N GLN A 40 1.98 -8.51 0.44
CA GLN A 40 2.07 -9.37 -0.75
C GLN A 40 0.99 -10.47 -0.80
N HIS A 41 0.64 -11.06 0.34
CA HIS A 41 -0.40 -12.08 0.47
C HIS A 41 -1.71 -11.54 1.04
N PHE A 42 -1.93 -10.23 0.99
CA PHE A 42 -3.14 -9.46 1.36
C PHE A 42 -3.62 -9.63 2.81
N GLY A 43 -3.24 -10.69 3.52
CA GLY A 43 -3.63 -10.96 4.90
C GLY A 43 -5.15 -10.91 5.11
N LEU A 44 -5.94 -11.38 4.15
CA LEU A 44 -7.39 -11.40 4.23
C LEU A 44 -7.87 -12.48 5.20
N LEU A 45 -9.01 -12.24 5.81
CA LEU A 45 -9.68 -13.19 6.69
C LEU A 45 -10.59 -14.11 5.84
N PRO A 46 -10.17 -15.37 5.57
CA PRO A 46 -10.81 -16.20 4.53
C PRO A 46 -12.24 -16.61 4.86
N HIS A 47 -12.59 -16.63 6.14
CA HIS A 47 -13.94 -16.95 6.64
C HIS A 47 -14.90 -15.76 6.62
N ARG A 48 -14.41 -14.55 6.34
CA ARG A 48 -15.21 -13.34 6.26
C ARG A 48 -15.59 -12.98 4.82
N THR A 49 -16.68 -12.25 4.68
CA THR A 49 -17.10 -11.68 3.40
C THR A 49 -16.20 -10.53 2.96
N VAL A 50 -16.30 -10.10 1.71
CA VAL A 50 -15.65 -8.89 1.18
C VAL A 50 -15.93 -7.70 2.09
N LEU A 51 -17.20 -7.40 2.35
CA LEU A 51 -17.60 -6.26 3.17
C LEU A 51 -17.02 -6.33 4.57
N SER A 52 -17.09 -7.49 5.23
CA SER A 52 -16.58 -7.63 6.60
C SER A 52 -15.05 -7.64 6.69
N ASN A 53 -14.33 -8.03 5.63
CA ASN A 53 -12.90 -7.85 5.53
C ASN A 53 -12.53 -6.36 5.46
N ILE A 54 -13.21 -5.61 4.58
CA ILE A 54 -12.96 -4.19 4.38
C ILE A 54 -13.29 -3.39 5.65
N ALA A 55 -14.40 -3.71 6.32
CA ALA A 55 -14.83 -3.06 7.56
C ALA A 55 -13.96 -3.42 8.78
N PHE A 56 -13.08 -4.41 8.69
CA PHE A 56 -12.38 -4.98 9.85
C PHE A 56 -11.49 -3.97 10.58
N GLY A 57 -10.77 -3.12 9.88
CA GLY A 57 -9.95 -2.08 10.51
C GLY A 57 -10.79 -1.08 11.29
N LEU A 58 -11.93 -0.68 10.76
CA LEU A 58 -12.90 0.20 11.42
C LEU A 58 -13.57 -0.49 12.63
N GLU A 59 -13.80 -1.80 12.54
CA GLU A 59 -14.27 -2.61 13.66
C GLU A 59 -13.29 -2.58 14.84
N LEU A 60 -11.99 -2.73 14.56
CA LEU A 60 -10.95 -2.65 15.59
C LEU A 60 -10.79 -1.26 16.20
N GLN A 61 -11.19 -0.22 15.47
CA GLN A 61 -11.24 1.16 15.98
C GLN A 61 -12.48 1.45 16.82
N GLY A 62 -13.43 0.51 16.91
CA GLY A 62 -14.69 0.69 17.64
C GLY A 62 -15.73 1.53 16.89
N VAL A 63 -15.58 1.72 15.59
CA VAL A 63 -16.56 2.45 14.76
C VAL A 63 -17.90 1.71 14.76
N PRO A 64 -19.03 2.40 14.98
CA PRO A 64 -20.35 1.78 14.98
C PRO A 64 -20.64 1.02 13.68
N LYS A 65 -21.34 -0.13 13.79
CA LYS A 65 -21.58 -1.03 12.65
C LYS A 65 -22.16 -0.32 11.43
N LYS A 66 -23.14 0.54 11.60
CA LYS A 66 -23.79 1.27 10.49
C LYS A 66 -22.80 2.15 9.74
N GLU A 67 -21.93 2.86 10.46
CA GLU A 67 -20.93 3.76 9.87
C GLU A 67 -19.82 2.98 9.15
N ARG A 68 -19.28 1.93 9.80
CA ARG A 68 -18.21 1.14 9.18
C ARG A 68 -18.68 0.36 7.95
N ASP A 69 -19.92 -0.16 7.96
CA ASP A 69 -20.50 -0.85 6.81
C ASP A 69 -20.70 0.14 5.64
N GLN A 70 -21.12 1.36 5.91
CA GLN A 70 -21.22 2.40 4.89
C GLN A 70 -19.87 2.73 4.25
N LYS A 71 -18.84 3.00 5.06
CA LYS A 71 -17.47 3.24 4.56
C LYS A 71 -16.92 2.06 3.77
N ALA A 72 -17.22 0.83 4.22
CA ALA A 72 -16.82 -0.37 3.51
C ALA A 72 -17.51 -0.49 2.15
N VAL A 73 -18.79 -0.20 2.04
CA VAL A 73 -19.54 -0.17 0.76
C VAL A 73 -18.95 0.88 -0.20
N GLU A 74 -18.60 2.06 0.29
CA GLU A 74 -17.93 3.10 -0.51
C GLU A 74 -16.58 2.60 -1.03
N SER A 75 -15.79 1.94 -0.18
CA SER A 75 -14.50 1.36 -0.56
C SER A 75 -14.64 0.20 -1.55
N VAL A 76 -15.67 -0.65 -1.42
CA VAL A 76 -16.02 -1.70 -2.41
C VAL A 76 -16.26 -1.08 -3.79
N ALA A 77 -17.00 0.03 -3.84
CA ALA A 77 -17.29 0.72 -5.10
C ALA A 77 -16.02 1.34 -5.71
N LEU A 78 -15.13 1.90 -4.88
CA LEU A 78 -13.87 2.52 -5.33
C LEU A 78 -12.94 1.53 -6.04
N VAL A 79 -12.92 0.27 -5.58
CA VAL A 79 -12.06 -0.78 -6.15
C VAL A 79 -12.79 -1.65 -7.19
N GLY A 80 -13.99 -1.27 -7.63
CA GLY A 80 -14.72 -1.97 -8.68
C GLY A 80 -15.27 -3.35 -8.27
N LEU A 81 -15.55 -3.57 -6.98
CA LEU A 81 -16.09 -4.83 -6.45
C LEU A 81 -17.57 -4.75 -6.07
N LYS A 82 -18.31 -3.79 -6.62
CA LYS A 82 -19.75 -3.65 -6.40
C LYS A 82 -20.48 -4.92 -6.82
N GLY A 83 -21.32 -5.47 -5.94
CA GLY A 83 -22.07 -6.71 -6.13
C GLY A 83 -21.38 -7.94 -5.50
N TYR A 84 -20.16 -7.81 -4.99
CA TYR A 84 -19.40 -8.88 -4.33
C TYR A 84 -19.36 -8.76 -2.81
N GLU A 85 -20.09 -7.82 -2.22
CA GLU A 85 -20.05 -7.46 -0.80
C GLU A 85 -20.22 -8.66 0.14
N ASN A 86 -21.11 -9.56 -0.22
CA ASN A 86 -21.51 -10.72 0.60
C ASN A 86 -20.75 -12.01 0.25
N GLN A 87 -19.91 -12.00 -0.78
CA GLN A 87 -19.09 -13.17 -1.13
C GLN A 87 -17.96 -13.36 -0.14
N LYS A 88 -17.57 -14.61 0.11
CA LYS A 88 -16.36 -14.92 0.88
C LYS A 88 -15.13 -14.61 0.05
N VAL A 89 -14.09 -14.07 0.68
CA VAL A 89 -12.85 -13.74 -0.03
C VAL A 89 -12.15 -14.97 -0.59
N SER A 90 -12.36 -16.15 -0.01
CA SER A 90 -11.85 -17.43 -0.52
C SER A 90 -12.44 -17.86 -1.87
N GLU A 91 -13.55 -17.26 -2.29
CA GLU A 91 -14.25 -17.56 -3.55
C GLU A 91 -13.83 -16.62 -4.68
N LEU A 92 -12.97 -15.64 -4.38
CA LEU A 92 -12.54 -14.60 -5.31
C LEU A 92 -11.25 -14.99 -6.05
N SER A 93 -11.06 -14.44 -7.26
CA SER A 93 -9.78 -14.49 -7.97
C SER A 93 -8.69 -13.73 -7.20
N GLY A 94 -7.40 -14.00 -7.49
CA GLY A 94 -6.27 -13.32 -6.85
C GLY A 94 -6.34 -11.80 -7.01
N GLY A 95 -6.66 -11.28 -8.20
CA GLY A 95 -6.85 -9.85 -8.43
C GLY A 95 -8.01 -9.25 -7.64
N MET A 96 -9.12 -9.97 -7.51
CA MET A 96 -10.24 -9.52 -6.67
C MET A 96 -9.85 -9.52 -5.18
N GLN A 97 -9.14 -10.53 -4.69
CA GLN A 97 -8.64 -10.56 -3.32
C GLN A 97 -7.71 -9.38 -3.04
N GLN A 98 -6.87 -9.02 -4.00
CA GLN A 98 -6.01 -7.86 -3.89
C GLN A 98 -6.81 -6.56 -3.80
N ARG A 99 -7.84 -6.39 -4.62
CA ARG A 99 -8.75 -5.24 -4.53
C ARG A 99 -9.43 -5.16 -3.16
N VAL A 100 -9.80 -6.30 -2.56
CA VAL A 100 -10.30 -6.33 -1.18
C VAL A 100 -9.24 -5.86 -0.19
N GLY A 101 -7.99 -6.31 -0.32
CA GLY A 101 -6.87 -5.86 0.51
C GLY A 101 -6.64 -4.36 0.42
N LEU A 102 -6.64 -3.82 -0.79
CA LEU A 102 -6.53 -2.37 -1.04
C LEU A 102 -7.73 -1.61 -0.45
N ALA A 103 -8.97 -2.06 -0.71
CA ALA A 103 -10.17 -1.45 -0.17
C ALA A 103 -10.17 -1.43 1.37
N ARG A 104 -9.72 -2.51 2.01
CA ARG A 104 -9.57 -2.59 3.47
C ARG A 104 -8.57 -1.55 4.00
N ALA A 105 -7.46 -1.36 3.29
CA ALA A 105 -6.44 -0.39 3.68
C ALA A 105 -6.96 1.04 3.57
N ILE A 106 -7.67 1.40 2.49
CA ILE A 106 -8.18 2.74 2.26
C ILE A 106 -9.47 3.07 3.06
N ALA A 107 -10.25 2.06 3.46
CA ALA A 107 -11.49 2.27 4.24
C ALA A 107 -11.25 2.99 5.57
N ASN A 108 -10.05 2.85 6.14
CA ASN A 108 -9.64 3.54 7.36
C ASN A 108 -9.22 5.00 7.12
N ASP A 109 -9.22 5.47 5.87
CA ASP A 109 -8.75 6.81 5.47
C ASP A 109 -7.35 7.17 6.02
N PRO A 110 -6.33 6.32 5.83
CA PRO A 110 -5.00 6.55 6.38
C PRO A 110 -4.31 7.73 5.70
N GLU A 111 -3.40 8.40 6.42
CA GLU A 111 -2.51 9.42 5.85
C GLU A 111 -1.38 8.78 5.02
N VAL A 112 -0.92 7.60 5.46
CA VAL A 112 0.18 6.86 4.83
C VAL A 112 -0.26 5.44 4.49
N LEU A 113 -0.11 5.05 3.22
CA LEU A 113 -0.34 3.71 2.74
C LEU A 113 1.00 3.04 2.43
N LEU A 114 1.31 1.96 3.14
CA LEU A 114 2.49 1.14 2.89
C LEU A 114 2.10 -0.05 2.01
N MET A 115 2.79 -0.24 0.90
CA MET A 115 2.55 -1.33 -0.04
C MET A 115 3.84 -2.11 -0.23
N ASP A 116 3.87 -3.36 0.23
CA ASP A 116 5.05 -4.22 0.19
C ASP A 116 4.86 -5.30 -0.87
N GLU A 117 5.51 -5.10 -2.04
CA GLU A 117 5.39 -5.96 -3.22
C GLU A 117 3.94 -6.35 -3.56
N ALA A 118 3.04 -5.40 -3.40
CA ALA A 118 1.60 -5.67 -3.41
C ALA A 118 1.08 -6.27 -4.73
N PHE A 119 1.80 -6.11 -5.84
CA PHE A 119 1.39 -6.62 -7.15
C PHE A 119 2.23 -7.79 -7.66
N SER A 120 3.26 -8.22 -6.92
CA SER A 120 4.21 -9.24 -7.38
C SER A 120 3.59 -10.62 -7.63
N ALA A 121 2.54 -10.97 -6.88
CA ALA A 121 1.84 -12.26 -6.99
C ALA A 121 0.77 -12.31 -8.10
N LEU A 122 0.56 -11.21 -8.83
CA LEU A 122 -0.45 -11.12 -9.90
C LEU A 122 0.14 -11.49 -11.26
N ASP A 123 -0.71 -12.03 -12.13
CA ASP A 123 -0.36 -12.16 -13.54
C ASP A 123 -0.18 -10.76 -14.20
N PRO A 124 0.60 -10.68 -15.31
CA PRO A 124 0.98 -9.40 -15.88
C PRO A 124 -0.21 -8.50 -16.26
N LEU A 125 -1.29 -9.07 -16.79
CA LEU A 125 -2.45 -8.29 -17.22
C LEU A 125 -3.18 -7.67 -16.02
N ILE A 126 -3.45 -8.46 -15.00
CA ILE A 126 -4.11 -7.98 -13.77
C ILE A 126 -3.22 -6.99 -13.04
N ARG A 127 -1.89 -7.19 -13.04
CA ARG A 127 -0.92 -6.25 -12.45
C ARG A 127 -1.04 -4.87 -13.09
N VAL A 128 -1.02 -4.76 -14.42
CA VAL A 128 -1.19 -3.49 -15.13
C VAL A 128 -2.52 -2.82 -14.78
N GLN A 129 -3.61 -3.58 -14.76
CA GLN A 129 -4.93 -3.06 -14.36
C GLN A 129 -4.93 -2.50 -12.94
N MET A 130 -4.30 -3.21 -12.00
CA MET A 130 -4.22 -2.78 -10.59
C MET A 130 -3.36 -1.53 -10.39
N GLN A 131 -2.26 -1.41 -11.15
CA GLN A 131 -1.45 -0.20 -11.18
C GLN A 131 -2.26 1.01 -11.68
N ASP A 132 -2.99 0.85 -12.78
CA ASP A 132 -3.83 1.92 -13.33
C ASP A 132 -4.95 2.32 -12.36
N GLU A 133 -5.54 1.36 -11.65
CA GLU A 133 -6.53 1.62 -10.60
C GLU A 133 -5.93 2.37 -9.40
N LEU A 134 -4.71 1.99 -8.98
CA LEU A 134 -4.01 2.66 -7.90
C LEU A 134 -3.73 4.13 -8.25
N LEU A 135 -3.27 4.42 -9.47
CA LEU A 135 -3.06 5.80 -9.95
C LEU A 135 -4.36 6.61 -9.91
N LYS A 136 -5.46 6.06 -10.43
CA LYS A 136 -6.78 6.71 -10.39
C LYS A 136 -7.28 6.96 -8.96
N LEU A 137 -6.99 6.04 -8.04
CA LEU A 137 -7.33 6.21 -6.62
C LEU A 137 -6.46 7.30 -5.99
N GLN A 138 -5.15 7.33 -6.29
CA GLN A 138 -4.23 8.33 -5.76
C GLN A 138 -4.61 9.74 -6.20
N GLU A 139 -5.02 9.94 -7.45
CA GLU A 139 -5.53 11.23 -7.95
C GLU A 139 -6.71 11.76 -7.10
N LYS A 140 -7.56 10.85 -6.61
CA LYS A 140 -8.73 11.21 -5.79
C LYS A 140 -8.41 11.38 -4.32
N MET A 141 -7.55 10.51 -3.78
CA MET A 141 -7.27 10.46 -2.34
C MET A 141 -6.14 11.38 -1.92
N GLN A 142 -5.16 11.63 -2.79
CA GLN A 142 -3.97 12.46 -2.53
C GLN A 142 -3.24 12.06 -1.23
N LYS A 143 -3.07 10.76 -1.01
CA LYS A 143 -2.40 10.20 0.17
C LYS A 143 -0.93 9.96 -0.09
N THR A 144 -0.12 9.87 0.96
CA THR A 144 1.26 9.41 0.82
C THR A 144 1.28 7.90 0.66
N ILE A 145 1.80 7.42 -0.48
CA ILE A 145 1.98 5.98 -0.73
C ILE A 145 3.48 5.69 -0.72
N ILE A 146 3.89 4.72 0.10
CA ILE A 146 5.25 4.16 0.06
C ILE A 146 5.11 2.76 -0.53
N PHE A 147 5.61 2.62 -1.75
CA PHE A 147 5.49 1.39 -2.54
C PHE A 147 6.86 0.72 -2.65
N ILE A 148 6.96 -0.53 -2.22
CA ILE A 148 8.17 -1.35 -2.34
C ILE A 148 7.97 -2.31 -3.49
N THR A 149 8.90 -2.30 -4.44
CA THR A 149 8.94 -3.20 -5.58
C THR A 149 10.38 -3.53 -5.96
N HIS A 150 10.58 -4.66 -6.61
CA HIS A 150 11.83 -5.02 -7.27
C HIS A 150 11.78 -4.77 -8.80
N ASP A 151 10.66 -4.27 -9.30
CA ASP A 151 10.39 -3.98 -10.70
C ASP A 151 10.53 -2.47 -10.95
N LEU A 152 11.50 -2.08 -11.79
CA LEU A 152 11.78 -0.67 -12.07
C LEU A 152 10.68 -0.02 -12.92
N ASP A 153 10.09 -0.76 -13.88
CA ASP A 153 8.99 -0.24 -14.70
C ASP A 153 7.79 0.13 -13.83
N GLU A 154 7.51 -0.71 -12.84
CA GLU A 154 6.49 -0.44 -11.83
C GLU A 154 6.82 0.81 -11.02
N ALA A 155 8.07 0.95 -10.56
CA ALA A 155 8.51 2.13 -9.81
C ALA A 155 8.41 3.41 -10.64
N ILE A 156 8.80 3.36 -11.93
CA ILE A 156 8.71 4.49 -12.87
C ILE A 156 7.25 4.87 -13.13
N LYS A 157 6.39 3.89 -13.31
CA LYS A 157 4.97 4.10 -13.60
C LYS A 157 4.21 4.71 -12.42
N LEU A 158 4.51 4.27 -11.20
CA LEU A 158 3.74 4.61 -10.01
C LEU A 158 4.33 5.74 -9.18
N GLY A 159 5.66 5.93 -9.22
CA GLY A 159 6.35 6.79 -8.28
C GLY A 159 6.54 8.23 -8.77
N ASP A 160 6.21 9.20 -7.93
CA ASP A 160 6.66 10.58 -8.09
C ASP A 160 8.17 10.71 -7.77
N ARG A 161 8.64 9.87 -6.84
CA ARG A 161 10.06 9.74 -6.48
C ARG A 161 10.42 8.28 -6.26
N ILE A 162 11.63 7.92 -6.69
CA ILE A 162 12.18 6.56 -6.59
C ILE A 162 13.41 6.60 -5.70
N ALA A 163 13.48 5.67 -4.73
CA ALA A 163 14.68 5.40 -3.95
C ALA A 163 15.23 4.02 -4.35
N ILE A 164 16.41 4.01 -4.96
CA ILE A 164 17.11 2.76 -5.30
C ILE A 164 17.95 2.34 -4.10
N MET A 165 17.76 1.10 -3.68
CA MET A 165 18.45 0.51 -2.54
C MET A 165 19.36 -0.63 -2.97
N LYS A 166 20.51 -0.76 -2.31
CA LYS A 166 21.43 -1.88 -2.47
C LYS A 166 22.07 -2.20 -1.13
N ASP A 167 22.11 -3.47 -0.78
CA ASP A 167 22.75 -3.97 0.45
C ASP A 167 22.30 -3.23 1.74
N GLY A 168 21.04 -2.79 1.78
CA GLY A 168 20.44 -2.06 2.89
C GLY A 168 20.70 -0.55 2.90
N GLU A 169 21.42 -0.03 1.90
CA GLU A 169 21.73 1.40 1.74
C GLU A 169 20.93 2.05 0.61
N VAL A 170 20.59 3.32 0.78
CA VAL A 170 19.99 4.13 -0.29
C VAL A 170 21.11 4.61 -1.21
N VAL A 171 21.09 4.16 -2.46
CA VAL A 171 22.10 4.48 -3.48
C VAL A 171 21.79 5.78 -4.21
N GLN A 172 20.51 5.96 -4.57
CA GLN A 172 20.03 7.16 -5.25
C GLN A 172 18.57 7.41 -4.90
N VAL A 173 18.20 8.68 -4.82
CA VAL A 173 16.81 9.13 -4.72
C VAL A 173 16.59 10.22 -5.76
N GLY A 174 15.57 10.06 -6.59
CA GLY A 174 15.24 11.04 -7.64
C GLY A 174 13.83 10.84 -8.21
N THR A 175 13.46 11.69 -9.15
CA THR A 175 12.30 11.48 -10.00
C THR A 175 12.57 10.31 -10.97
N PRO A 176 11.55 9.72 -11.60
CA PRO A 176 11.76 8.73 -12.66
C PRO A 176 12.72 9.23 -13.74
N GLU A 177 12.58 10.48 -14.20
CA GLU A 177 13.45 11.07 -15.21
C GLU A 177 14.90 11.16 -14.73
N GLU A 178 15.16 11.62 -13.51
CA GLU A 178 16.51 11.70 -12.95
C GLU A 178 17.17 10.32 -12.83
N ILE A 179 16.41 9.30 -12.41
CA ILE A 179 16.91 7.92 -12.32
C ILE A 179 17.31 7.37 -13.69
N LEU A 180 16.54 7.68 -14.74
CA LEU A 180 16.79 7.21 -16.10
C LEU A 180 17.92 7.97 -16.80
N THR A 181 18.00 9.30 -16.59
CA THR A 181 18.91 10.17 -17.37
C THR A 181 20.24 10.46 -16.67
N ASP A 182 20.28 10.40 -15.32
CA ASP A 182 21.44 10.72 -14.51
C ASP A 182 21.68 9.66 -13.41
N PRO A 183 21.99 8.39 -13.81
CA PRO A 183 22.24 7.34 -12.84
C PRO A 183 23.51 7.64 -12.01
N ALA A 184 23.40 7.61 -10.69
CA ALA A 184 24.48 7.95 -9.75
C ALA A 184 25.71 7.04 -9.86
N ASN A 185 25.55 5.82 -10.35
CA ASN A 185 26.65 4.88 -10.54
C ASN A 185 26.24 3.73 -11.50
N HIS A 186 27.22 2.88 -11.81
CA HIS A 186 27.02 1.72 -12.72
C HIS A 186 25.94 0.73 -12.23
N TYR A 187 25.73 0.61 -10.91
CA TYR A 187 24.67 -0.24 -10.37
C TYR A 187 23.28 0.29 -10.77
N VAL A 188 23.05 1.59 -10.62
CA VAL A 188 21.80 2.25 -11.04
C VAL A 188 21.63 2.17 -12.56
N SER A 189 22.69 2.49 -13.34
CA SER A 189 22.69 2.40 -14.79
C SER A 189 22.25 1.02 -15.30
N ARG A 190 22.70 -0.05 -14.66
CA ARG A 190 22.28 -1.40 -15.04
C ARG A 190 20.80 -1.69 -14.78
N PHE A 191 20.18 -1.03 -13.80
CA PHE A 191 18.72 -1.13 -13.61
C PHE A 191 17.96 -0.44 -14.73
N THR A 192 18.51 0.65 -15.27
CA THR A 192 17.85 1.46 -16.31
C THR A 192 18.08 0.97 -17.72
N GLU A 193 19.08 0.09 -17.97
CA GLU A 193 19.40 -0.45 -19.28
C GLU A 193 18.30 -1.30 -19.93
N ASN A 194 17.37 -1.83 -19.15
CA ASN A 194 16.30 -2.71 -19.60
C ASN A 194 14.90 -2.08 -19.51
N VAL A 195 14.82 -0.78 -19.36
CA VAL A 195 13.55 -0.04 -19.37
C VAL A 195 13.20 0.32 -20.80
N ASP A 196 12.05 -0.15 -21.28
CA ASP A 196 11.51 0.14 -22.63
C ASP A 196 10.82 1.51 -22.71
#